data_938f543ca6798fabe844b43f41afec9b
#
_entry.id   938f543ca6798fabe844b43f41afec9b
#
_cell.length_a   1.000
_cell.length_b   1.000
_cell.length_c   1.000
_cell.angle_alpha   90.00
_cell.angle_beta   90.00
_cell.angle_gamma   90.00
#
_symmetry.space_group_name_H-M   'P 1'
#
loop_
_entity.id
_entity.type
_entity.pdbx_description
1 polymer ?
#
loop_
_entity_poly.entity_id
_entity_poly.type
_entity_poly.pdbx_seq_one_letter_code
_entity_poly.pdbx_strand_id
1 'polypeptide(L)'
;EIGSGLVGSEMCIRDSFIPLCCGIALAMIIMAGIITFLLNNYGGFTYSFFAGLILASIVILYKQLDAFNIKAILITVIFAILGYIFVGLNPIQAAHSLPILFISGFIAICAMLLPGISGSSLLLLLGQYEYMINALHKFAISDIIVFIVGAGLGFMGMSRVIKYLLEHHKQETVAALIGIMLGSLRVPMTQIVTVPPESLLSLIH
;
A
#
# COMPACT_ATOMS: atom_id res chain seq x y z
N GLU A 1 25.25 40.12 -5.37
CA GLU A 1 25.05 39.30 -4.14
C GLU A 1 23.84 38.35 -4.21
N ILE A 2 23.58 37.69 -5.34
CA ILE A 2 22.46 36.73 -5.47
C ILE A 2 22.99 35.28 -5.52
N GLY A 3 24.29 35.05 -5.42
CA GLY A 3 24.92 33.73 -5.58
C GLY A 3 25.04 32.88 -4.31
N SER A 4 24.94 33.45 -3.11
CA SER A 4 25.23 32.71 -1.86
C SER A 4 24.03 31.94 -1.27
N GLY A 5 22.82 32.32 -1.61
CA GLY A 5 21.61 31.66 -1.11
C GLY A 5 21.30 30.32 -1.79
N LEU A 6 21.59 30.20 -3.08
CA LEU A 6 21.33 28.98 -3.87
C LEU A 6 22.35 27.86 -3.56
N VAL A 7 23.62 28.23 -3.36
CA VAL A 7 24.68 27.25 -3.02
C VAL A 7 24.45 26.65 -1.62
N GLY A 8 23.95 27.43 -0.67
CA GLY A 8 23.63 26.93 0.67
C GLY A 8 22.44 25.98 0.71
N SER A 9 21.40 26.22 -0.10
CA SER A 9 20.23 25.37 -0.16
C SER A 9 20.51 24.03 -0.88
N GLU A 10 21.30 24.03 -1.94
CA GLU A 10 21.68 22.81 -2.64
C GLU A 10 22.62 21.92 -1.81
N MET A 11 23.55 22.50 -1.06
CA MET A 11 24.39 21.77 -0.12
C MET A 11 23.57 21.13 0.99
N CYS A 12 22.63 21.86 1.58
CA CYS A 12 21.77 21.36 2.65
C CYS A 12 20.84 20.23 2.18
N ILE A 13 20.28 20.33 0.98
CA ILE A 13 19.44 19.28 0.39
C ILE A 13 20.27 18.01 0.11
N ARG A 14 21.48 18.17 -0.46
CA ARG A 14 22.35 17.04 -0.78
C ARG A 14 22.87 16.33 0.47
N ASP A 15 23.28 17.07 1.49
CA ASP A 15 23.82 16.52 2.74
C ASP A 15 22.75 15.83 3.61
N SER A 16 21.48 16.24 3.48
CA SER A 16 20.37 15.60 4.19
C SER A 16 19.72 14.48 3.37
N PHE A 17 19.69 14.60 2.04
CA PHE A 17 19.01 13.62 1.18
C PHE A 17 19.78 12.31 1.04
N ILE A 18 21.12 12.37 0.96
CA ILE A 18 21.96 11.15 0.86
C ILE A 18 21.82 10.27 2.11
N PRO A 19 22.03 10.77 3.35
CA PRO A 19 21.87 9.92 4.54
C PRO A 19 20.42 9.44 4.72
N LEU A 20 19.42 10.24 4.32
CA LEU A 20 18.01 9.81 4.34
C LEU A 20 17.78 8.62 3.39
N CYS A 21 18.22 8.71 2.14
CA CYS A 21 18.09 7.62 1.17
C CYS A 21 18.86 6.36 1.61
N CYS A 22 20.08 6.53 2.13
CA CYS A 22 20.86 5.42 2.66
C CYS A 22 20.17 4.78 3.88
N GLY A 23 19.62 5.60 4.79
CA GLY A 23 18.86 5.12 5.95
C GLY A 23 17.60 4.34 5.54
N ILE A 24 16.84 4.84 4.57
CA ILE A 24 15.67 4.13 4.04
C ILE A 24 16.08 2.80 3.41
N ALA A 25 17.10 2.80 2.56
CA ALA A 25 17.57 1.58 1.89
C ALA A 25 18.04 0.53 2.91
N LEU A 26 18.84 0.94 3.89
CA LEU A 26 19.32 0.06 4.97
C LEU A 26 18.16 -0.49 5.81
N ALA A 27 17.21 0.37 6.19
CA ALA A 27 16.03 -0.03 6.94
C ALA A 27 15.18 -1.05 6.16
N MET A 28 14.99 -0.84 4.85
CA MET A 28 14.25 -1.77 4.00
C MET A 28 14.92 -3.15 3.94
N ILE A 29 16.24 -3.21 3.77
CA ILE A 29 16.99 -4.47 3.71
C ILE A 29 16.89 -5.22 5.05
N ILE A 30 17.14 -4.52 6.17
CA ILE A 30 17.08 -5.12 7.50
C ILE A 30 15.66 -5.60 7.81
N MET A 31 14.65 -4.76 7.60
CA MET A 31 13.26 -5.10 7.89
C MET A 31 12.74 -6.22 6.99
N ALA A 32 13.12 -6.26 5.72
CA ALA A 32 12.76 -7.36 4.84
C ALA A 32 13.29 -8.70 5.37
N GLY A 33 14.54 -8.75 5.83
CA GLY A 33 15.11 -9.94 6.46
C GLY A 33 14.37 -10.37 7.73
N ILE A 34 14.10 -9.42 8.63
CA ILE A 34 13.37 -9.67 9.88
C ILE A 34 11.95 -10.19 9.61
N ILE A 35 11.21 -9.51 8.71
CA ILE A 35 9.84 -9.91 8.38
C ILE A 35 9.80 -11.28 7.72
N THR A 36 10.73 -11.56 6.79
CA THR A 36 10.83 -12.88 6.16
C THR A 36 11.10 -13.97 7.19
N PHE A 37 12.02 -13.74 8.13
CA PHE A 37 12.31 -14.67 9.21
C PHE A 37 11.07 -14.90 10.10
N LEU A 38 10.37 -13.84 10.47
CA LEU A 38 9.14 -13.92 11.28
C LEU A 38 8.02 -14.64 10.57
N LEU A 39 7.81 -14.38 9.28
CA LEU A 39 6.77 -15.05 8.49
C LEU A 39 7.06 -16.54 8.31
N ASN A 40 8.32 -16.93 8.12
CA ASN A 40 8.69 -18.33 7.94
C ASN A 40 8.64 -19.14 9.25
N ASN A 41 9.00 -18.54 10.38
CA ASN A 41 9.07 -19.26 11.65
C ASN A 41 7.87 -19.02 12.57
N TYR A 42 7.25 -17.82 12.48
CA TYR A 42 6.18 -17.37 13.37
C TYR A 42 5.03 -16.72 12.59
N GLY A 43 4.64 -17.29 11.44
CA GLY A 43 3.65 -16.72 10.51
C GLY A 43 2.34 -16.33 11.20
N GLY A 44 1.74 -17.22 11.98
CA GLY A 44 0.48 -16.95 12.69
C GLY A 44 0.54 -15.75 13.62
N PHE A 45 1.61 -15.61 14.42
CA PHE A 45 1.81 -14.46 15.31
C PHE A 45 2.05 -13.18 14.52
N THR A 46 2.82 -13.25 13.44
CA THR A 46 3.14 -12.11 12.58
C THR A 46 1.88 -11.57 11.90
N TYR A 47 1.04 -12.45 11.35
CA TYR A 47 -0.23 -12.02 10.75
C TYR A 47 -1.23 -11.51 11.80
N SER A 48 -1.25 -12.09 13.01
CA SER A 48 -2.07 -11.60 14.11
C SER A 48 -1.63 -10.21 14.56
N PHE A 49 -0.33 -9.95 14.62
CA PHE A 49 0.23 -8.63 14.93
C PHE A 49 -0.18 -7.59 13.87
N PHE A 50 -0.06 -7.91 12.58
CA PHE A 50 -0.50 -7.01 11.51
C PHE A 50 -2.01 -6.76 11.53
N ALA A 51 -2.82 -7.79 11.80
CA ALA A 51 -4.27 -7.62 11.98
C ALA A 51 -4.57 -6.67 13.14
N GLY A 52 -3.86 -6.81 14.26
CA GLY A 52 -3.97 -5.92 15.42
C GLY A 52 -3.61 -4.47 15.08
N LEU A 53 -2.55 -4.23 14.29
CA LEU A 53 -2.18 -2.89 13.85
C LEU A 53 -3.26 -2.26 12.96
N ILE A 54 -3.85 -3.03 12.05
CA ILE A 54 -4.94 -2.56 11.18
C ILE A 54 -6.15 -2.17 12.05
N LEU A 55 -6.53 -3.03 13.00
CA LEU A 55 -7.64 -2.75 13.93
C LEU A 55 -7.38 -1.51 14.77
N ALA A 56 -6.17 -1.34 15.32
CA ALA A 56 -5.79 -0.16 16.08
C ALA A 56 -5.89 1.12 15.21
N SER A 57 -5.45 1.05 13.95
CA SER A 57 -5.55 2.16 13.00
C SER A 57 -7.00 2.53 12.70
N ILE A 58 -7.88 1.52 12.57
CA ILE A 58 -9.33 1.74 12.40
C ILE A 58 -9.91 2.48 13.61
N VAL A 59 -9.53 2.08 14.83
CA VAL A 59 -10.00 2.76 16.07
C VAL A 59 -9.55 4.22 16.11
N ILE A 60 -8.31 4.51 15.67
CA ILE A 60 -7.80 5.89 15.61
C ILE A 60 -8.59 6.72 14.59
N LEU A 61 -8.83 6.18 13.39
CA LEU A 61 -9.62 6.85 12.35
C LEU A 61 -11.08 7.04 12.79
N TYR A 62 -11.64 6.05 13.47
CA TYR A 62 -12.98 6.13 14.03
C TYR A 62 -13.14 7.31 14.98
N LYS A 63 -12.14 7.59 15.83
CA LYS A 63 -12.16 8.74 16.75
C LYS A 63 -12.11 10.10 16.04
N GLN A 64 -11.81 10.14 14.76
CA GLN A 64 -11.81 11.37 13.96
C GLN A 64 -13.17 11.67 13.32
N LEU A 65 -14.14 10.76 13.49
CA LEU A 65 -15.54 10.96 13.08
C LEU A 65 -16.30 11.69 14.18
N ASP A 66 -16.75 12.91 13.89
CA ASP A 66 -17.43 13.79 14.86
C ASP A 66 -18.84 13.29 15.25
N ALA A 67 -19.51 12.50 14.38
CA ALA A 67 -20.80 11.89 14.67
C ALA A 67 -21.03 10.62 13.83
N PHE A 68 -21.56 9.57 14.46
CA PHE A 68 -22.03 8.37 13.78
C PHE A 68 -23.35 8.66 13.05
N ASN A 69 -23.23 9.13 11.80
CA ASN A 69 -24.40 9.26 10.94
C ASN A 69 -24.63 7.92 10.20
N ILE A 70 -25.89 7.55 10.01
CA ILE A 70 -26.30 6.35 9.27
C ILE A 70 -25.62 6.26 7.90
N LYS A 71 -25.36 7.43 7.26
CA LYS A 71 -24.61 7.54 6.00
C LYS A 71 -23.18 7.03 6.12
N ALA A 72 -22.48 7.37 7.20
CA ALA A 72 -21.09 6.94 7.41
C ALA A 72 -21.04 5.41 7.62
N ILE A 73 -21.98 4.84 8.34
CA ILE A 73 -22.08 3.38 8.53
C ILE A 73 -22.32 2.69 7.19
N LEU A 74 -23.25 3.20 6.38
CA LEU A 74 -23.57 2.63 5.06
C LEU A 74 -22.34 2.66 4.14
N ILE A 75 -21.62 3.78 4.08
CA ILE A 75 -20.39 3.93 3.30
C ILE A 75 -19.33 2.94 3.78
N THR A 76 -19.11 2.83 5.09
CA THR A 76 -18.15 1.87 5.68
C THR A 76 -18.47 0.44 5.26
N VAL A 77 -19.74 0.02 5.34
CA VAL A 77 -20.17 -1.34 4.98
C VAL A 77 -19.97 -1.58 3.47
N ILE A 78 -20.37 -0.63 2.62
CA ILE A 78 -20.18 -0.76 1.16
C ILE A 78 -18.70 -0.91 0.82
N PHE A 79 -17.84 -0.03 1.35
CA PHE A 79 -16.40 -0.08 1.07
C PHE A 79 -15.72 -1.29 1.73
N ALA A 80 -16.22 -1.80 2.84
CA ALA A 80 -15.73 -3.06 3.44
C ALA A 80 -16.05 -4.26 2.54
N ILE A 81 -17.24 -4.33 1.98
CA ILE A 81 -17.63 -5.37 1.02
C ILE A 81 -16.79 -5.28 -0.25
N LEU A 82 -16.63 -4.07 -0.79
CA LEU A 82 -15.79 -3.83 -1.97
C LEU A 82 -14.33 -4.23 -1.72
N GLY A 83 -13.75 -3.84 -0.59
CA GLY A 83 -12.39 -4.23 -0.20
C GLY A 83 -12.25 -5.74 -0.01
N TYR A 84 -13.22 -6.39 0.62
CA TYR A 84 -13.24 -7.83 0.81
C TYR A 84 -13.29 -8.61 -0.51
N ILE A 85 -14.13 -8.18 -1.46
CA ILE A 85 -14.23 -8.76 -2.80
C ILE A 85 -12.92 -8.51 -3.57
N PHE A 86 -12.43 -7.27 -3.55
CA PHE A 86 -11.21 -6.88 -4.28
C PHE A 86 -9.99 -7.74 -3.88
N VAL A 87 -9.80 -7.95 -2.58
CA VAL A 87 -8.72 -8.79 -2.04
C VAL A 87 -8.87 -10.27 -2.41
N GLY A 88 -10.09 -10.72 -2.69
CA GLY A 88 -10.38 -12.11 -3.10
C GLY A 88 -10.34 -12.37 -4.60
N LEU A 89 -10.05 -11.37 -5.43
CA LEU A 89 -9.97 -11.54 -6.89
C LEU A 89 -8.74 -12.38 -7.27
N ASN A 90 -8.94 -13.26 -8.25
CA ASN A 90 -7.84 -14.02 -8.84
C ASN A 90 -7.03 -13.13 -9.80
N PRO A 91 -5.71 -13.34 -9.92
CA PRO A 91 -4.88 -12.61 -10.86
C PRO A 91 -5.39 -12.75 -12.30
N ILE A 92 -5.50 -11.62 -12.99
CA ILE A 92 -5.86 -11.57 -14.41
C ILE A 92 -4.57 -11.48 -15.21
N GLN A 93 -4.41 -12.34 -16.21
CA GLN A 93 -3.28 -12.22 -17.15
C GLN A 93 -3.60 -11.16 -18.20
N ALA A 94 -3.32 -9.92 -17.90
CA ALA A 94 -3.44 -8.83 -18.87
C ALA A 94 -2.25 -8.84 -19.84
N ALA A 95 -2.49 -8.47 -21.11
CA ALA A 95 -1.44 -8.37 -22.11
C ALA A 95 -0.38 -7.32 -21.69
N HIS A 96 0.88 -7.55 -22.07
CA HIS A 96 2.01 -6.66 -21.74
C HIS A 96 2.22 -5.61 -22.83
N SER A 97 1.24 -4.72 -23.03
CA SER A 97 1.34 -3.61 -23.98
C SER A 97 1.63 -2.28 -23.25
N LEU A 98 2.26 -1.34 -23.94
CA LEU A 98 2.61 -0.04 -23.36
C LEU A 98 1.39 0.71 -22.74
N PRO A 99 0.19 0.74 -23.37
CA PRO A 99 -0.97 1.35 -22.76
C PRO A 99 -1.42 0.64 -21.47
N ILE A 100 -1.32 -0.68 -21.42
CA ILE A 100 -1.68 -1.47 -20.24
C ILE A 100 -0.67 -1.22 -19.12
N LEU A 101 0.62 -1.11 -19.43
CA LEU A 101 1.66 -0.75 -18.45
C LEU A 101 1.42 0.64 -17.87
N PHE A 102 1.06 1.61 -18.71
CA PHE A 102 0.70 2.96 -18.27
C PHE A 102 -0.47 2.95 -17.29
N ILE A 103 -1.56 2.28 -17.68
CA ILE A 103 -2.78 2.16 -16.85
C ILE A 103 -2.47 1.39 -15.55
N SER A 104 -1.66 0.34 -15.61
CA SER A 104 -1.26 -0.44 -14.44
C SER A 104 -0.46 0.39 -13.45
N GLY A 105 0.49 1.21 -13.93
CA GLY A 105 1.23 2.15 -13.09
C GLY A 105 0.33 3.20 -12.45
N PHE A 106 -0.59 3.77 -13.24
CA PHE A 106 -1.58 4.74 -12.75
C PHE A 106 -2.47 4.15 -11.64
N ILE A 107 -3.07 2.97 -11.88
CA ILE A 107 -3.97 2.33 -10.92
C ILE A 107 -3.21 1.84 -9.68
N ALA A 108 -2.01 1.27 -9.86
CA ALA A 108 -1.20 0.78 -8.75
C ALA A 108 -0.85 1.88 -7.74
N ILE A 109 -0.46 3.06 -8.21
CA ILE A 109 -0.15 4.18 -7.32
C ILE A 109 -1.41 4.78 -6.68
N CYS A 110 -2.53 4.82 -7.41
CA CYS A 110 -3.81 5.24 -6.84
C CYS A 110 -4.24 4.32 -5.69
N ALA A 111 -4.08 3.02 -5.85
CA ALA A 111 -4.37 2.04 -4.80
C ALA A 111 -3.40 2.17 -3.61
N MET A 112 -2.11 2.41 -3.86
CA MET A 112 -1.11 2.58 -2.81
C MET A 112 -1.37 3.80 -1.91
N LEU A 113 -2.04 4.83 -2.43
CA LEU A 113 -2.44 6.00 -1.64
C LEU A 113 -3.63 5.72 -0.71
N LEU A 114 -4.37 4.62 -0.94
CA LEU A 114 -5.48 4.21 -0.09
C LEU A 114 -4.96 3.27 1.02
N PRO A 115 -5.27 3.53 2.28
CA PRO A 115 -4.85 2.65 3.37
C PRO A 115 -5.50 1.27 3.25
N GLY A 116 -4.72 0.23 3.46
CA GLY A 116 -5.19 -1.16 3.42
C GLY A 116 -5.06 -1.84 2.06
N ILE A 117 -4.63 -1.15 1.00
CA ILE A 117 -4.36 -1.75 -0.31
C ILE A 117 -2.88 -1.54 -0.67
N SER A 118 -2.21 -2.63 -1.06
CA SER A 118 -0.83 -2.60 -1.53
C SER A 118 -0.77 -2.47 -3.06
N GLY A 119 0.02 -1.51 -3.57
CA GLY A 119 0.23 -1.35 -5.01
C GLY A 119 0.83 -2.58 -5.67
N SER A 120 1.72 -3.30 -4.98
CA SER A 120 2.29 -4.57 -5.49
C SER A 120 1.24 -5.67 -5.60
N SER A 121 0.31 -5.77 -4.64
CA SER A 121 -0.81 -6.71 -4.72
C SER A 121 -1.70 -6.42 -5.93
N LEU A 122 -1.91 -5.15 -6.25
CA LEU A 122 -2.66 -4.76 -7.43
C LEU A 122 -1.92 -5.12 -8.72
N LEU A 123 -0.61 -4.90 -8.78
CA LEU A 123 0.21 -5.32 -9.93
C LEU A 123 0.20 -6.83 -10.12
N LEU A 124 0.23 -7.61 -9.02
CA LEU A 124 0.06 -9.07 -9.07
C LEU A 124 -1.31 -9.44 -9.64
N LEU A 125 -2.37 -8.75 -9.19
CA LEU A 125 -3.74 -8.98 -9.67
C LEU A 125 -3.88 -8.69 -11.17
N LEU A 126 -3.19 -7.65 -11.67
CA LEU A 126 -3.16 -7.30 -13.09
C LEU A 126 -2.18 -8.16 -13.90
N GLY A 127 -1.44 -9.09 -13.29
CA GLY A 127 -0.42 -9.91 -13.95
C GLY A 127 0.80 -9.13 -14.43
N GLN A 128 0.98 -7.88 -13.97
CA GLN A 128 2.07 -7.00 -14.42
C GLN A 128 3.29 -7.02 -13.49
N TYR A 129 3.17 -7.59 -12.29
CA TYR A 129 4.25 -7.58 -11.31
C TYR A 129 5.52 -8.27 -11.80
N GLU A 130 5.40 -9.54 -12.24
CA GLU A 130 6.53 -10.33 -12.74
C GLU A 130 7.12 -9.72 -14.02
N TYR A 131 6.24 -9.19 -14.90
CA TYR A 131 6.68 -8.50 -16.10
C TYR A 131 7.54 -7.28 -15.77
N MET A 132 7.12 -6.45 -14.83
CA MET A 132 7.87 -5.26 -14.40
C MET A 132 9.19 -5.61 -13.74
N ILE A 133 9.26 -6.66 -12.92
CA ILE A 133 10.51 -7.17 -12.35
C ILE A 133 11.47 -7.61 -13.48
N ASN A 134 10.97 -8.36 -14.46
CA ASN A 134 11.76 -8.78 -15.62
C ASN A 134 12.18 -7.60 -16.50
N ALA A 135 11.34 -6.58 -16.67
CA ALA A 135 11.67 -5.36 -17.40
C ALA A 135 12.79 -4.58 -16.72
N LEU A 136 12.80 -4.54 -15.37
CA LEU A 136 13.90 -3.95 -14.58
C LEU A 136 15.21 -4.74 -14.77
N HIS A 137 15.17 -6.08 -14.71
CA HIS A 137 16.35 -6.92 -14.91
C HIS A 137 16.92 -6.82 -16.33
N LYS A 138 16.06 -6.68 -17.36
CA LYS A 138 16.45 -6.55 -18.77
C LYS A 138 16.74 -5.11 -19.18
N PHE A 139 16.61 -4.15 -18.27
CA PHE A 139 16.75 -2.71 -18.58
C PHE A 139 15.84 -2.27 -19.74
N ALA A 140 14.60 -2.77 -19.80
CA ALA A 140 13.60 -2.35 -20.79
C ALA A 140 13.12 -0.92 -20.48
N ILE A 141 13.95 0.07 -20.87
CA ILE A 141 13.81 1.47 -20.49
C ILE A 141 12.44 2.04 -20.93
N SER A 142 11.94 1.65 -22.12
CA SER A 142 10.64 2.09 -22.64
C SER A 142 9.48 1.72 -21.69
N ASP A 143 9.46 0.49 -21.22
CA ASP A 143 8.36 -0.05 -20.39
C ASP A 143 8.40 0.58 -19.00
N ILE A 144 9.62 0.74 -18.47
CA ILE A 144 9.86 1.38 -17.17
C ILE A 144 9.41 2.84 -17.19
N ILE A 145 9.78 3.60 -18.24
CA ILE A 145 9.40 5.01 -18.38
C ILE A 145 7.88 5.15 -18.47
N VAL A 146 7.22 4.35 -19.32
CA VAL A 146 5.77 4.39 -19.49
C VAL A 146 5.06 4.08 -18.17
N PHE A 147 5.54 3.08 -17.43
CA PHE A 147 5.00 2.75 -16.12
C PHE A 147 5.19 3.90 -15.11
N ILE A 148 6.38 4.50 -15.03
CA ILE A 148 6.69 5.63 -14.14
C ILE A 148 5.83 6.85 -14.48
N VAL A 149 5.65 7.16 -15.76
CA VAL A 149 4.79 8.28 -16.19
C VAL A 149 3.34 8.04 -15.77
N GLY A 150 2.83 6.81 -15.98
CA GLY A 150 1.51 6.42 -15.50
C GLY A 150 1.37 6.57 -13.98
N ALA A 151 2.35 6.06 -13.22
CA ALA A 151 2.39 6.18 -11.77
C ALA A 151 2.47 7.66 -11.30
N GLY A 152 3.29 8.48 -11.93
CA GLY A 152 3.42 9.91 -11.63
C GLY A 152 2.11 10.67 -11.82
N LEU A 153 1.43 10.44 -12.94
CA LEU A 153 0.12 11.04 -13.21
C LEU A 153 -0.96 10.53 -12.24
N GLY A 154 -0.93 9.24 -11.91
CA GLY A 154 -1.81 8.65 -10.90
C GLY A 154 -1.60 9.28 -9.53
N PHE A 155 -0.35 9.46 -9.11
CA PHE A 155 0.00 10.12 -7.86
C PHE A 155 -0.51 11.56 -7.79
N MET A 156 -0.25 12.36 -8.83
CA MET A 156 -0.69 13.76 -8.90
C MET A 156 -2.22 13.87 -8.92
N GLY A 157 -2.90 13.03 -9.70
CA GLY A 157 -4.35 13.02 -9.79
C GLY A 157 -5.00 12.59 -8.48
N MET A 158 -4.61 11.43 -7.96
CA MET A 158 -5.20 10.86 -6.75
C MET A 158 -4.93 11.70 -5.51
N SER A 159 -3.73 12.31 -5.40
CA SER A 159 -3.41 13.22 -4.29
C SER A 159 -4.36 14.42 -4.25
N ARG A 160 -4.72 15.00 -5.42
CA ARG A 160 -5.69 16.09 -5.51
C ARG A 160 -7.10 15.63 -5.15
N VAL A 161 -7.49 14.44 -5.61
CA VAL A 161 -8.80 13.85 -5.29
C VAL A 161 -8.92 13.60 -3.79
N ILE A 162 -7.92 12.97 -3.16
CA ILE A 162 -7.92 12.71 -1.72
C ILE A 162 -7.97 14.02 -0.93
N LYS A 163 -7.17 15.03 -1.32
CA LYS A 163 -7.18 16.34 -0.69
C LYS A 163 -8.58 16.97 -0.75
N TYR A 164 -9.18 17.02 -1.93
CA TYR A 164 -10.53 17.55 -2.15
C TYR A 164 -11.58 16.84 -1.28
N LEU A 165 -11.54 15.49 -1.28
CA LEU A 165 -12.45 14.68 -0.50
C LEU A 165 -12.30 14.92 1.01
N LEU A 166 -11.07 15.03 1.52
CA LEU A 166 -10.82 15.31 2.93
C LEU A 166 -11.20 16.72 3.35
N GLU A 167 -11.12 17.70 2.44
CA GLU A 167 -11.51 19.09 2.72
C GLU A 167 -13.04 19.27 2.69
N HIS A 168 -13.77 18.60 1.78
CA HIS A 168 -15.19 18.85 1.57
C HIS A 168 -16.10 17.72 2.09
N HIS A 169 -15.60 16.49 2.17
CA HIS A 169 -16.34 15.28 2.56
C HIS A 169 -15.55 14.42 3.54
N LYS A 170 -14.98 15.05 4.57
CA LYS A 170 -14.09 14.38 5.53
C LYS A 170 -14.71 13.13 6.15
N GLN A 171 -15.96 13.23 6.60
CA GLN A 171 -16.63 12.12 7.29
C GLN A 171 -16.86 10.91 6.39
N GLU A 172 -17.38 11.15 5.17
CA GLU A 172 -17.61 10.09 4.19
C GLU A 172 -16.30 9.45 3.74
N THR A 173 -15.25 10.28 3.56
CA THR A 173 -13.93 9.80 3.14
C THR A 173 -13.30 8.92 4.22
N VAL A 174 -13.31 9.36 5.47
CA VAL A 174 -12.77 8.58 6.60
C VAL A 174 -13.58 7.29 6.78
N ALA A 175 -14.90 7.33 6.64
CA ALA A 175 -15.76 6.14 6.67
C ALA A 175 -15.42 5.14 5.56
N ALA A 176 -15.16 5.63 4.33
CA ALA A 176 -14.72 4.80 3.20
C ALA A 176 -13.34 4.15 3.46
N LEU A 177 -12.38 4.91 4.00
CA LEU A 177 -11.05 4.39 4.36
C LEU A 177 -11.16 3.31 5.45
N ILE A 178 -11.96 3.52 6.48
CA ILE A 178 -12.24 2.48 7.51
C ILE A 178 -12.83 1.23 6.86
N GLY A 179 -13.77 1.40 5.93
CA GLY A 179 -14.37 0.28 5.20
C GLY A 179 -13.33 -0.53 4.43
N ILE A 180 -12.48 0.13 3.64
CA ILE A 180 -11.40 -0.55 2.88
C ILE A 180 -10.47 -1.30 3.82
N MET A 181 -10.07 -0.69 4.95
CA MET A 181 -9.21 -1.34 5.95
C MET A 181 -9.88 -2.56 6.58
N LEU A 182 -11.19 -2.51 6.88
CA LEU A 182 -11.95 -3.67 7.36
C LEU A 182 -11.98 -4.79 6.30
N GLY A 183 -12.20 -4.45 5.05
CA GLY A 183 -12.18 -5.41 3.95
C GLY A 183 -10.81 -6.09 3.76
N SER A 184 -9.72 -5.33 3.92
CA SER A 184 -8.35 -5.83 3.79
C SER A 184 -7.93 -6.80 4.91
N LEU A 185 -8.61 -6.82 6.06
CA LEU A 185 -8.39 -7.80 7.14
C LEU A 185 -8.58 -9.25 6.67
N ARG A 186 -9.25 -9.47 5.54
CA ARG A 186 -9.36 -10.81 4.93
C ARG A 186 -7.98 -11.45 4.72
N VAL A 187 -6.97 -10.69 4.30
CA VAL A 187 -5.61 -11.22 4.03
C VAL A 187 -4.99 -11.85 5.27
N PRO A 188 -4.76 -11.11 6.37
CA PRO A 188 -4.16 -11.71 7.55
C PRO A 188 -5.04 -12.77 8.20
N MET A 189 -6.38 -12.64 8.16
CA MET A 189 -7.31 -13.63 8.71
C MET A 189 -7.21 -14.99 7.99
N THR A 190 -7.18 -14.99 6.66
CA THR A 190 -7.04 -16.24 5.91
C THR A 190 -5.70 -16.92 6.19
N GLN A 191 -4.63 -16.14 6.33
CA GLN A 191 -3.31 -16.67 6.64
C GLN A 191 -3.22 -17.23 8.07
N ILE A 192 -3.87 -16.62 9.04
CA ILE A 192 -3.93 -17.13 10.43
C ILE A 192 -4.65 -18.49 10.46
N VAL A 193 -5.74 -18.64 9.73
CA VAL A 193 -6.53 -19.89 9.71
C VAL A 193 -5.82 -21.03 8.98
N THR A 194 -4.99 -20.72 7.98
CA THR A 194 -4.25 -21.72 7.19
C THR A 194 -2.98 -22.21 7.86
N VAL A 195 -2.46 -21.53 8.90
CA VAL A 195 -1.31 -22.01 9.69
C VAL A 195 -1.77 -23.18 10.57
N PRO A 196 -1.20 -24.40 10.41
CA PRO A 196 -1.62 -25.55 11.19
C PRO A 196 -1.35 -25.33 12.70
N PRO A 197 -2.25 -25.75 13.58
CA PRO A 197 -2.15 -25.55 15.03
C PRO A 197 -0.89 -26.23 15.65
N GLU A 198 -0.24 -27.11 14.93
CA GLU A 198 0.99 -27.79 15.38
C GLU A 198 2.17 -26.84 15.57
N SER A 199 2.22 -25.72 14.82
CA SER A 199 3.23 -24.69 15.02
C SER A 199 3.02 -23.87 16.31
N LEU A 200 1.81 -23.88 16.87
CA LEU A 200 1.49 -23.27 18.16
C LEU A 200 1.85 -24.17 19.34
N LEU A 201 1.75 -25.49 19.16
CA LEU A 201 2.07 -26.49 20.20
C LEU A 201 3.57 -26.70 20.37
N SER A 202 4.37 -26.54 19.32
CA SER A 202 5.83 -26.64 19.39
C SER A 202 6.51 -25.49 20.14
N LEU A 203 5.79 -24.42 20.46
CA LEU A 203 6.27 -23.27 21.22
C LEU A 203 6.00 -23.39 22.74
N ILE A 204 5.22 -24.39 23.16
CA ILE A 204 4.87 -24.64 24.59
C ILE A 204 5.72 -25.75 25.17
N HIS A 205 6.52 -26.44 24.37
CA HIS A 205 7.53 -27.43 24.75
C HIS A 205 8.92 -26.87 24.54
#